data_db14d257748cf32b07998849b136f8ed
#
_entry.id   db14d257748cf32b07998849b136f8ed
#
_cell.length_a   1.000
_cell.length_b   1.000
_cell.length_c   1.000
_cell.angle_alpha   90.00
_cell.angle_beta   90.00
_cell.angle_gamma   90.00
#
_symmetry.space_group_name_H-M   'P 1'
#
loop_
_entity.id
_entity.type
_entity.pdbx_description
1 polymer ?
#
loop_
_entity_poly.entity_id
_entity_poly.type
_entity_poly.pdbx_seq_one_letter_code
_entity_poly.pdbx_strand_id
1 'polypeptide(L)'
;RQRQMCIRDSTESGFTARMIAKYRPKCYVVGVSRIPARVRAMQFYWGVRPLLGPSSDNTDEMIEISLKCAREHGYVKDGDSVVITAGVPVGKPGSTNLIKVVNVGNKLVSGVGIGKRSVTGKICTAVTLTDFKEKFKPGDVLVVGVLPDEAAAYASKAAAIIAEEGGLTSSVAIIAINCSIPVVVGAENALNLLKDDMEVTVDTVSGIVYEGAINI
;
A
#
# COMPACT_ATOMS: atom_id res chain seq x y z
N ARG A 1 -3.89 -12.65 13.58
CA ARG A 1 -4.20 -13.59 12.47
C ARG A 1 -4.41 -12.77 11.21
N GLN A 2 -3.39 -12.63 10.39
CA GLN A 2 -3.51 -12.02 9.07
C GLN A 2 -4.54 -12.80 8.26
N ARG A 3 -5.60 -12.12 7.83
CA ARG A 3 -6.56 -12.66 6.87
C ARG A 3 -5.95 -12.49 5.48
N GLN A 4 -5.36 -13.54 4.96
CA GLN A 4 -4.99 -13.54 3.54
C GLN A 4 -6.25 -13.76 2.73
N MET A 5 -6.55 -12.83 1.84
CA MET A 5 -7.65 -12.92 0.90
C MET A 5 -7.09 -13.01 -0.52
N CYS A 6 -7.63 -13.88 -1.33
CA CYS A 6 -7.30 -13.93 -2.75
C CYS A 6 -8.30 -13.08 -3.53
N ILE A 7 -7.86 -11.94 -4.04
CA ILE A 7 -8.63 -11.16 -5.02
C ILE A 7 -8.11 -11.52 -6.39
N ARG A 8 -9.04 -11.73 -7.29
CA ARG A 8 -8.71 -11.97 -8.65
C ARG A 8 -9.23 -10.90 -9.58
N ASP A 9 -8.34 -10.55 -10.45
CA ASP A 9 -8.48 -9.70 -11.59
C ASP A 9 -9.61 -10.08 -12.56
N SER A 10 -9.98 -9.10 -13.40
CA SER A 10 -11.01 -9.19 -14.42
C SER A 10 -10.92 -10.48 -15.21
N THR A 11 -11.70 -11.47 -14.81
CA THR A 11 -11.78 -12.72 -15.52
C THR A 11 -12.92 -12.64 -16.52
N GLU A 12 -12.60 -12.67 -17.78
CA GLU A 12 -13.63 -12.82 -18.81
C GLU A 12 -14.34 -14.17 -18.68
N SER A 13 -13.68 -15.20 -18.14
CA SER A 13 -14.22 -16.57 -18.07
C SER A 13 -14.56 -17.10 -16.68
N GLY A 14 -14.04 -16.50 -15.61
CA GLY A 14 -14.12 -17.05 -14.24
C GLY A 14 -13.21 -18.26 -13.99
N PHE A 15 -12.36 -18.62 -14.97
CA PHE A 15 -11.56 -19.85 -14.93
C PHE A 15 -10.63 -19.92 -13.72
N THR A 16 -9.86 -18.89 -13.41
CA THR A 16 -8.90 -18.98 -12.29
C THR A 16 -9.62 -18.92 -10.94
N ALA A 17 -10.69 -18.14 -10.79
CA ALA A 17 -11.51 -18.20 -9.58
C ALA A 17 -12.01 -19.63 -9.32
N ARG A 18 -12.44 -20.33 -10.38
CA ARG A 18 -12.81 -21.75 -10.33
C ARG A 18 -11.62 -22.64 -9.97
N MET A 19 -10.44 -22.39 -10.53
CA MET A 19 -9.23 -23.18 -10.21
C MET A 19 -8.80 -23.02 -8.77
N ILE A 20 -8.80 -21.78 -8.25
CA ILE A 20 -8.48 -21.50 -6.85
C ILE A 20 -9.52 -22.13 -5.92
N ALA A 21 -10.81 -22.04 -6.26
CA ALA A 21 -11.90 -22.63 -5.50
C ALA A 21 -11.76 -24.15 -5.30
N LYS A 22 -11.17 -24.87 -6.27
CA LYS A 22 -10.90 -26.32 -6.16
C LYS A 22 -10.02 -26.69 -4.96
N TYR A 23 -9.09 -25.80 -4.58
CA TYR A 23 -8.16 -26.01 -3.46
C TYR A 23 -8.78 -25.63 -2.12
N ARG A 24 -10.02 -25.12 -2.10
CA ARG A 24 -10.77 -24.71 -0.91
C ARG A 24 -9.92 -23.91 0.08
N PRO A 25 -9.36 -22.76 -0.34
CA PRO A 25 -8.56 -21.93 0.56
C PRO A 25 -9.37 -21.51 1.78
N LYS A 26 -8.70 -21.31 2.92
CA LYS A 26 -9.35 -20.84 4.16
C LYS A 26 -9.85 -19.40 4.08
N CYS A 27 -9.41 -18.64 3.08
CA CYS A 27 -9.84 -17.26 2.80
C CYS A 27 -10.87 -17.23 1.68
N TYR A 28 -11.62 -16.14 1.59
CA TYR A 28 -12.54 -15.93 0.47
C TYR A 28 -11.76 -15.62 -0.82
N VAL A 29 -12.28 -16.08 -1.93
CA VAL A 29 -11.81 -15.73 -3.27
C VAL A 29 -12.76 -14.67 -3.84
N VAL A 30 -12.30 -13.45 -4.01
CA VAL A 30 -13.10 -12.38 -4.64
C VAL A 30 -12.84 -12.42 -6.14
N GLY A 31 -13.86 -12.70 -6.93
CA GLY A 31 -13.79 -12.71 -8.39
C GLY A 31 -14.43 -11.45 -8.98
N VAL A 32 -13.64 -10.54 -9.56
CA VAL A 32 -14.16 -9.34 -10.20
C VAL A 32 -14.30 -9.57 -11.70
N SER A 33 -15.46 -9.26 -12.28
CA SER A 33 -15.72 -9.36 -13.73
C SER A 33 -16.60 -8.22 -14.21
N ARG A 34 -16.33 -7.73 -15.41
CA ARG A 34 -17.20 -6.76 -16.12
C ARG A 34 -18.46 -7.39 -16.73
N ILE A 35 -18.48 -8.71 -16.83
CA ILE A 35 -19.55 -9.44 -17.52
C ILE A 35 -20.55 -9.97 -16.49
N PRO A 36 -21.81 -9.44 -16.44
CA PRO A 36 -22.81 -9.86 -15.45
C PRO A 36 -23.12 -11.35 -15.46
N ALA A 37 -23.10 -11.97 -16.64
CA ALA A 37 -23.33 -13.40 -16.78
C ALA A 37 -22.24 -14.23 -16.09
N ARG A 38 -20.99 -13.77 -16.10
CA ARG A 38 -19.86 -14.41 -15.42
C ARG A 38 -19.92 -14.24 -13.92
N VAL A 39 -20.31 -13.05 -13.46
CA VAL A 39 -20.56 -12.79 -12.04
C VAL A 39 -21.60 -13.76 -11.50
N ARG A 40 -22.73 -13.95 -12.21
CA ARG A 40 -23.74 -14.94 -11.84
C ARG A 40 -23.21 -16.38 -11.83
N ALA A 41 -22.43 -16.76 -12.84
CA ALA A 41 -21.85 -18.10 -12.91
C ALA A 41 -20.87 -18.40 -11.79
N MET A 42 -20.07 -17.39 -11.38
CA MET A 42 -19.10 -17.55 -10.28
C MET A 42 -19.76 -17.73 -8.90
N GLN A 43 -21.03 -17.38 -8.73
CA GLN A 43 -21.77 -17.64 -7.49
C GLN A 43 -21.89 -19.12 -7.14
N PHE A 44 -21.80 -20.00 -8.13
CA PHE A 44 -21.82 -21.45 -7.92
C PHE A 44 -20.46 -22.04 -7.53
N TYR A 45 -19.39 -21.24 -7.48
CA TYR A 45 -18.07 -21.73 -7.10
C TYR A 45 -17.87 -21.63 -5.60
N TRP A 46 -17.35 -22.67 -4.99
CA TRP A 46 -17.14 -22.74 -3.57
C TRP A 46 -16.20 -21.63 -3.10
N GLY A 47 -16.61 -20.87 -2.06
CA GLY A 47 -15.79 -19.85 -1.44
C GLY A 47 -15.51 -18.62 -2.31
N VAL A 48 -16.13 -18.52 -3.50
CA VAL A 48 -15.99 -17.36 -4.37
C VAL A 48 -17.05 -16.31 -4.05
N ARG A 49 -16.61 -15.06 -3.97
CA ARG A 49 -17.45 -13.86 -3.82
C ARG A 49 -17.33 -13.04 -5.10
N PRO A 50 -18.24 -13.21 -6.05
CA PRO A 50 -18.16 -12.51 -7.31
C PRO A 50 -18.64 -11.07 -7.20
N LEU A 51 -17.91 -10.16 -7.82
CA LEU A 51 -18.26 -8.74 -7.91
C LEU A 51 -18.31 -8.29 -9.37
N LEU A 52 -19.23 -7.38 -9.65
CA LEU A 52 -19.25 -6.65 -10.90
C LEU A 52 -18.36 -5.42 -10.75
N GLY A 53 -17.36 -5.29 -11.60
CA GLY A 53 -16.45 -4.15 -11.59
C GLY A 53 -16.17 -3.64 -13.00
N PRO A 54 -15.75 -2.37 -13.14
CA PRO A 54 -15.29 -1.83 -14.41
C PRO A 54 -14.02 -2.56 -14.87
N SER A 55 -13.71 -2.45 -16.15
CA SER A 55 -12.44 -2.93 -16.72
C SER A 55 -11.51 -1.74 -16.96
N SER A 56 -10.21 -1.99 -16.81
CA SER A 56 -9.15 -1.12 -17.29
C SER A 56 -8.20 -1.94 -18.15
N ASP A 57 -7.57 -1.30 -19.10
CA ASP A 57 -6.51 -1.89 -19.93
C ASP A 57 -5.15 -1.82 -19.20
N ASN A 58 -5.07 -1.03 -18.12
CA ASN A 58 -3.91 -0.92 -17.26
C ASN A 58 -4.01 -1.89 -16.08
N THR A 59 -2.98 -2.73 -15.91
CA THR A 59 -2.94 -3.75 -14.85
C THR A 59 -2.98 -3.15 -13.45
N ASP A 60 -2.25 -2.05 -13.20
CA ASP A 60 -2.20 -1.43 -11.89
C ASP A 60 -3.53 -0.75 -11.52
N GLU A 61 -4.13 -0.05 -12.47
CA GLU A 61 -5.47 0.55 -12.29
C GLU A 61 -6.52 -0.52 -12.00
N MET A 62 -6.45 -1.64 -12.67
CA MET A 62 -7.37 -2.75 -12.48
C MET A 62 -7.21 -3.40 -11.10
N ILE A 63 -5.98 -3.48 -10.59
CA ILE A 63 -5.70 -3.92 -9.21
C ILE A 63 -6.35 -2.97 -8.21
N GLU A 64 -6.19 -1.66 -8.39
CA GLU A 64 -6.79 -0.64 -7.51
C GLU A 64 -8.31 -0.67 -7.54
N ILE A 65 -8.92 -0.78 -8.72
CA ILE A 65 -10.37 -0.93 -8.89
C ILE A 65 -10.89 -2.17 -8.15
N SER A 66 -10.20 -3.30 -8.31
CA SER A 66 -10.61 -4.56 -7.69
C SER A 66 -10.52 -4.50 -6.16
N LEU A 67 -9.47 -3.87 -5.63
CA LEU A 67 -9.32 -3.63 -4.20
C LEU A 67 -10.40 -2.70 -3.65
N LYS A 68 -10.68 -1.61 -4.37
CA LYS A 68 -11.75 -0.67 -4.03
C LYS A 68 -13.11 -1.35 -3.98
N CYS A 69 -13.46 -2.11 -5.02
CA CYS A 69 -14.71 -2.88 -5.04
C CYS A 69 -14.81 -3.87 -3.88
N ALA A 70 -13.74 -4.60 -3.57
CA ALA A 70 -13.72 -5.54 -2.47
C ALA A 70 -13.86 -4.86 -1.10
N ARG A 71 -13.29 -3.66 -0.93
CA ARG A 71 -13.39 -2.84 0.28
C ARG A 71 -14.82 -2.30 0.46
N GLU A 72 -15.42 -1.75 -0.58
CA GLU A 72 -16.80 -1.24 -0.58
C GLU A 72 -17.82 -2.33 -0.20
N HIS A 73 -17.57 -3.58 -0.58
CA HIS A 73 -18.41 -4.72 -0.21
C HIS A 73 -18.02 -5.39 1.13
N GLY A 74 -17.06 -4.81 1.86
CA GLY A 74 -16.65 -5.29 3.18
C GLY A 74 -15.89 -6.63 3.18
N TYR A 75 -15.38 -7.07 2.03
CA TYR A 75 -14.59 -8.30 1.93
C TYR A 75 -13.14 -8.10 2.37
N VAL A 76 -12.62 -6.90 2.26
CA VAL A 76 -11.30 -6.49 2.74
C VAL A 76 -11.41 -5.26 3.63
N LYS A 77 -10.50 -5.15 4.59
CA LYS A 77 -10.38 -4.01 5.50
C LYS A 77 -8.96 -3.45 5.41
N ASP A 78 -8.80 -2.21 5.86
CA ASP A 78 -7.47 -1.63 6.00
C ASP A 78 -6.62 -2.48 6.95
N GLY A 79 -5.37 -2.75 6.57
CA GLY A 79 -4.48 -3.67 7.25
C GLY A 79 -4.55 -5.13 6.81
N ASP A 80 -5.48 -5.51 5.92
CA ASP A 80 -5.49 -6.86 5.38
C ASP A 80 -4.42 -7.02 4.28
N SER A 81 -3.72 -8.16 4.28
CA SER A 81 -2.85 -8.56 3.16
C SER A 81 -3.65 -9.37 2.15
N VAL A 82 -3.59 -8.96 0.90
CA VAL A 82 -4.35 -9.53 -0.21
C VAL A 82 -3.40 -10.09 -1.27
N VAL A 83 -3.65 -11.31 -1.70
CA VAL A 83 -2.96 -11.92 -2.83
C VAL A 83 -3.79 -11.70 -4.10
N ILE A 84 -3.22 -10.98 -5.05
CA ILE A 84 -3.84 -10.69 -6.33
C ILE A 84 -3.24 -11.60 -7.38
N THR A 85 -4.09 -12.24 -8.17
CA THR A 85 -3.70 -13.03 -9.33
C THR A 85 -4.30 -12.46 -10.59
N ALA A 86 -3.50 -12.20 -11.59
CA ALA A 86 -3.91 -11.58 -12.84
C ALA A 86 -3.27 -12.25 -14.07
N GLY A 87 -3.92 -12.08 -15.22
CA GLY A 87 -3.36 -12.42 -16.52
C GLY A 87 -2.92 -11.15 -17.26
N VAL A 88 -1.63 -11.05 -17.59
CA VAL A 88 -1.06 -9.92 -18.36
C VAL A 88 -0.57 -10.44 -19.70
N PRO A 89 -0.91 -9.80 -20.85
CA PRO A 89 -1.80 -8.64 -21.00
C PRO A 89 -3.27 -8.98 -20.75
N VAL A 90 -4.00 -7.96 -20.30
CA VAL A 90 -5.44 -8.04 -20.03
C VAL A 90 -6.19 -8.52 -21.27
N GLY A 91 -7.23 -9.37 -21.09
CA GLY A 91 -8.11 -9.81 -22.19
C GLY A 91 -7.68 -11.11 -22.90
N LYS A 92 -6.57 -11.77 -22.50
CA LYS A 92 -6.27 -13.12 -23.00
C LYS A 92 -6.75 -14.19 -22.01
N PRO A 93 -7.78 -14.98 -22.34
CA PRO A 93 -8.28 -16.04 -21.46
C PRO A 93 -7.21 -17.09 -21.16
N GLY A 94 -7.09 -17.48 -19.88
CA GLY A 94 -6.21 -18.58 -19.45
C GLY A 94 -4.75 -18.21 -19.14
N SER A 95 -4.36 -16.94 -19.26
CA SER A 95 -3.01 -16.48 -18.97
C SER A 95 -2.91 -15.86 -17.56
N THR A 96 -2.99 -16.67 -16.49
CA THR A 96 -2.66 -16.17 -15.15
C THR A 96 -1.16 -16.27 -14.95
N ASN A 97 -0.45 -15.14 -15.07
CA ASN A 97 1.02 -15.06 -15.03
C ASN A 97 1.54 -13.99 -14.02
N LEU A 98 0.63 -13.32 -13.30
CA LEU A 98 0.97 -12.36 -12.26
C LEU A 98 0.41 -12.85 -10.92
N ILE A 99 1.26 -12.83 -9.90
CA ILE A 99 0.87 -12.96 -8.49
C ILE A 99 1.50 -11.79 -7.75
N LYS A 100 0.68 -10.95 -7.11
CA LYS A 100 1.13 -9.78 -6.35
C LYS A 100 0.50 -9.82 -4.97
N VAL A 101 1.30 -9.63 -3.92
CA VAL A 101 0.80 -9.41 -2.56
C VAL A 101 0.71 -7.91 -2.34
N VAL A 102 -0.45 -7.45 -1.89
CA VAL A 102 -0.74 -6.04 -1.65
C VAL A 102 -1.37 -5.87 -0.28
N ASN A 103 -0.92 -4.89 0.47
CA ASN A 103 -1.55 -4.50 1.71
C ASN A 103 -2.66 -3.49 1.41
N VAL A 104 -3.83 -3.73 2.01
CA VAL A 104 -4.99 -2.85 1.85
C VAL A 104 -4.87 -1.68 2.82
N GLY A 105 -4.93 -0.47 2.31
CA GLY A 105 -4.89 0.76 3.11
C GLY A 105 -5.12 1.97 2.23
N ASN A 106 -5.47 3.10 2.86
CA ASN A 106 -5.56 4.36 2.17
C ASN A 106 -4.14 4.87 1.95
N LYS A 107 -3.67 4.84 0.72
CA LYS A 107 -2.37 5.40 0.31
C LYS A 107 -2.44 6.92 0.40
N LEU A 108 -1.57 7.52 1.18
CA LEU A 108 -1.44 8.97 1.28
C LEU A 108 -0.38 9.50 0.31
N VAL A 109 0.83 8.96 0.41
CA VAL A 109 1.96 9.33 -0.45
C VAL A 109 2.79 8.10 -0.79
N SER A 110 3.58 8.18 -1.86
CA SER A 110 4.51 7.13 -2.27
C SER A 110 5.82 7.73 -2.75
N GLY A 111 6.90 6.99 -2.54
CA GLY A 111 8.26 7.37 -2.92
C GLY A 111 9.17 6.16 -2.99
N VAL A 112 10.46 6.38 -2.86
CA VAL A 112 11.45 5.31 -2.78
C VAL A 112 11.73 4.99 -1.31
N GLY A 113 11.41 3.77 -0.89
CA GLY A 113 11.66 3.31 0.47
C GLY A 113 13.11 2.89 0.67
N ILE A 114 13.69 3.30 1.79
CA ILE A 114 15.01 2.88 2.28
C ILE A 114 14.80 2.28 3.68
N GLY A 115 15.09 0.99 3.80
CA GLY A 115 14.85 0.20 4.99
C GLY A 115 14.16 -1.12 4.64
N LYS A 116 13.95 -1.97 5.66
CA LYS A 116 13.31 -3.28 5.46
C LYS A 116 12.22 -3.54 6.51
N ARG A 117 11.56 -2.49 6.97
CA ARG A 117 10.52 -2.57 8.00
C ARG A 117 9.44 -1.52 7.78
N SER A 118 8.28 -1.79 8.31
CA SER A 118 7.20 -0.82 8.46
C SER A 118 7.19 -0.26 9.88
N VAL A 119 6.82 1.00 10.00
CA VAL A 119 6.73 1.71 11.28
C VAL A 119 5.44 2.53 11.31
N THR A 120 4.71 2.43 12.41
CA THR A 120 3.53 3.25 12.67
C THR A 120 3.89 4.34 13.68
N GLY A 121 3.46 5.57 13.43
CA GLY A 121 3.67 6.69 14.31
C GLY A 121 2.84 7.91 13.93
N LYS A 122 2.92 8.95 14.76
CA LYS A 122 2.28 10.23 14.47
C LYS A 122 3.17 11.12 13.64
N ILE A 123 2.56 11.84 12.73
CA ILE A 123 3.27 12.80 11.88
C ILE A 123 3.67 14.03 12.68
N CYS A 124 4.90 14.47 12.46
CA CYS A 124 5.39 15.78 12.77
C CYS A 124 5.96 16.40 11.49
N THR A 125 5.33 17.47 10.98
CA THR A 125 5.84 18.24 9.84
C THR A 125 6.82 19.28 10.31
N ALA A 126 8.03 19.29 9.74
CA ALA A 126 9.06 20.25 10.10
C ALA A 126 9.71 20.85 8.84
N VAL A 127 9.53 22.16 8.68
CA VAL A 127 10.10 22.93 7.58
C VAL A 127 11.27 23.79 8.07
N THR A 128 11.18 24.28 9.31
CA THR A 128 12.18 25.15 9.93
C THR A 128 12.83 24.49 11.15
N LEU A 129 14.03 24.96 11.53
CA LEU A 129 14.70 24.48 12.76
C LEU A 129 13.86 24.71 14.02
N THR A 130 13.00 25.73 14.03
CA THR A 130 12.08 26.00 15.12
C THR A 130 11.03 24.89 15.24
N ASP A 131 10.50 24.40 14.11
CA ASP A 131 9.54 23.29 14.12
C ASP A 131 10.12 22.03 14.74
N PHE A 132 11.41 21.69 14.43
CA PHE A 132 12.10 20.56 15.03
C PHE A 132 12.24 20.68 16.55
N LYS A 133 12.40 21.90 17.07
CA LYS A 133 12.56 22.14 18.51
C LYS A 133 11.24 22.14 19.27
N GLU A 134 10.19 22.67 18.67
CA GLU A 134 8.92 22.92 19.34
C GLU A 134 7.91 21.80 19.17
N LYS A 135 7.87 21.19 17.98
CA LYS A 135 6.83 20.20 17.62
C LYS A 135 7.31 18.76 17.73
N PHE A 136 8.58 18.48 17.35
CA PHE A 136 9.07 17.11 17.22
C PHE A 136 9.23 16.41 18.58
N LYS A 137 8.70 15.20 18.66
CA LYS A 137 8.88 14.29 19.79
C LYS A 137 9.60 13.02 19.33
N PRO A 138 10.55 12.49 20.14
CA PRO A 138 11.18 11.21 19.83
C PRO A 138 10.14 10.11 19.59
N GLY A 139 10.25 9.41 18.46
CA GLY A 139 9.30 8.38 18.07
C GLY A 139 8.22 8.85 17.08
N ASP A 140 8.17 10.12 16.72
CA ASP A 140 7.28 10.61 15.66
C ASP A 140 7.82 10.25 14.27
N VAL A 141 6.91 10.22 13.29
CA VAL A 141 7.22 10.15 11.87
C VAL A 141 7.47 11.58 11.38
N LEU A 142 8.72 11.86 11.04
CA LEU A 142 9.15 13.19 10.62
C LEU A 142 8.88 13.40 9.12
N VAL A 143 8.16 14.47 8.77
CA VAL A 143 7.91 14.87 7.37
C VAL A 143 8.67 16.16 7.06
N VAL A 144 9.52 16.11 6.04
CA VAL A 144 10.39 17.21 5.65
C VAL A 144 10.40 17.41 4.13
N GLY A 145 10.60 18.64 3.69
CA GLY A 145 10.94 18.91 2.28
C GLY A 145 12.39 18.53 2.01
N VAL A 146 13.30 19.23 2.68
CA VAL A 146 14.75 19.00 2.72
C VAL A 146 15.17 18.99 4.19
N LEU A 147 16.09 18.12 4.57
CA LEU A 147 16.59 18.06 5.95
C LEU A 147 17.83 18.93 6.10
N PRO A 148 17.79 19.99 6.92
CA PRO A 148 18.98 20.75 7.25
C PRO A 148 20.00 19.93 8.04
N ASP A 149 21.30 20.16 7.85
CA ASP A 149 22.35 19.42 8.55
C ASP A 149 22.23 19.55 10.09
N GLU A 150 21.81 20.71 10.57
CA GLU A 150 21.61 20.96 12.01
C GLU A 150 20.44 20.17 12.60
N ALA A 151 19.52 19.67 11.75
CA ALA A 151 18.38 18.85 12.16
C ALA A 151 18.70 17.35 12.23
N ALA A 152 19.90 16.93 11.84
CA ALA A 152 20.30 15.51 11.86
C ALA A 152 20.14 14.84 13.24
N ALA A 153 20.39 15.59 14.32
CA ALA A 153 20.23 15.10 15.69
C ALA A 153 18.76 14.82 16.07
N TYR A 154 17.81 15.52 15.46
CA TYR A 154 16.38 15.25 15.62
C TYR A 154 15.95 14.08 14.74
N ALA A 155 16.39 14.07 13.48
CA ALA A 155 16.15 13.00 12.55
C ALA A 155 16.54 11.63 13.11
N SER A 156 17.69 11.54 13.82
CA SER A 156 18.18 10.31 14.44
C SER A 156 17.24 9.73 15.52
N LYS A 157 16.30 10.49 16.05
CA LYS A 157 15.32 10.08 17.07
C LYS A 157 13.93 9.82 16.49
N ALA A 158 13.73 10.02 15.19
CA ALA A 158 12.47 9.76 14.52
C ALA A 158 12.21 8.25 14.39
N ALA A 159 10.94 7.87 14.43
CA ALA A 159 10.54 6.50 14.15
C ALA A 159 10.70 6.15 12.66
N ALA A 160 10.39 7.11 11.80
CA ALA A 160 10.60 7.07 10.35
C ALA A 160 10.71 8.50 9.82
N ILE A 161 11.23 8.64 8.58
CA ILE A 161 11.31 9.94 7.90
C ILE A 161 10.62 9.83 6.55
N ILE A 162 9.86 10.87 6.18
CA ILE A 162 9.26 11.05 4.87
C ILE A 162 9.81 12.35 4.30
N ALA A 163 10.47 12.28 3.14
CA ALA A 163 11.08 13.45 2.52
C ALA A 163 10.53 13.67 1.11
N GLU A 164 10.22 14.94 0.78
CA GLU A 164 9.87 15.31 -0.59
C GLU A 164 11.10 15.28 -1.50
N GLU A 165 12.26 15.62 -0.94
CA GLU A 165 13.53 15.49 -1.67
C GLU A 165 13.74 14.04 -2.11
N GLY A 166 14.00 13.85 -3.40
CA GLY A 166 14.22 12.54 -4.01
C GLY A 166 15.69 12.17 -4.11
N GLY A 167 15.93 10.88 -4.24
CA GLY A 167 17.24 10.31 -4.52
C GLY A 167 17.92 9.65 -3.31
N LEU A 168 18.63 8.55 -3.62
CA LEU A 168 19.39 7.77 -2.63
C LEU A 168 20.64 8.52 -2.11
N THR A 169 21.00 9.61 -2.75
CA THR A 169 22.15 10.48 -2.40
C THR A 169 21.73 11.73 -1.65
N SER A 170 20.44 11.90 -1.33
CA SER A 170 19.96 13.03 -0.54
C SER A 170 20.53 12.98 0.89
N SER A 171 20.62 14.15 1.53
CA SER A 171 21.07 14.25 2.93
C SER A 171 20.24 13.38 3.86
N VAL A 172 18.92 13.33 3.62
CA VAL A 172 17.97 12.49 4.38
C VAL A 172 18.30 11.00 4.22
N ALA A 173 18.56 10.54 3.00
CA ALA A 173 18.87 9.13 2.73
C ALA A 173 20.17 8.71 3.42
N ILE A 174 21.20 9.55 3.37
CA ILE A 174 22.50 9.29 4.02
C ILE A 174 22.34 9.19 5.53
N ILE A 175 21.65 10.14 6.16
CA ILE A 175 21.41 10.14 7.61
C ILE A 175 20.58 8.92 8.01
N ALA A 176 19.52 8.59 7.25
CA ALA A 176 18.67 7.45 7.54
C ALA A 176 19.43 6.12 7.48
N ILE A 177 20.31 5.93 6.48
CA ILE A 177 21.16 4.74 6.36
C ILE A 177 22.12 4.65 7.55
N ASN A 178 22.80 5.74 7.89
CA ASN A 178 23.76 5.78 8.98
C ASN A 178 23.13 5.51 10.35
N CYS A 179 21.91 6.01 10.57
CA CYS A 179 21.15 5.83 11.81
C CYS A 179 20.25 4.60 11.81
N SER A 180 20.19 3.84 10.70
CA SER A 180 19.27 2.70 10.52
C SER A 180 17.79 3.06 10.71
N ILE A 181 17.39 4.26 10.27
CA ILE A 181 16.02 4.75 10.35
C ILE A 181 15.31 4.46 9.04
N PRO A 182 14.07 3.92 9.08
CA PRO A 182 13.28 3.73 7.87
C PRO A 182 12.91 5.10 7.26
N VAL A 183 13.10 5.24 5.95
CA VAL A 183 12.79 6.47 5.23
C VAL A 183 12.10 6.20 3.89
N VAL A 184 11.23 7.13 3.51
CA VAL A 184 10.65 7.23 2.17
C VAL A 184 11.07 8.57 1.59
N VAL A 185 11.86 8.55 0.50
CA VAL A 185 12.34 9.74 -0.21
C VAL A 185 11.59 9.93 -1.53
N GLY A 186 11.51 11.17 -2.01
CA GLY A 186 10.77 11.50 -3.23
C GLY A 186 9.26 11.38 -3.06
N ALA A 187 8.75 11.60 -1.85
CA ALA A 187 7.33 11.60 -1.54
C ALA A 187 6.72 12.95 -1.96
N GLU A 188 6.35 13.08 -3.21
CA GLU A 188 5.80 14.32 -3.77
C GLU A 188 4.59 14.82 -3.02
N ASN A 189 4.55 16.12 -2.71
CA ASN A 189 3.49 16.82 -1.96
C ASN A 189 3.23 16.27 -0.55
N ALA A 190 4.18 15.61 0.08
CA ALA A 190 4.03 15.03 1.40
C ALA A 190 3.68 16.09 2.47
N LEU A 191 4.33 17.25 2.45
CA LEU A 191 4.05 18.36 3.37
C LEU A 191 2.63 18.92 3.25
N ASN A 192 2.01 18.83 2.08
CA ASN A 192 0.65 19.31 1.85
C ASN A 192 -0.42 18.28 2.24
N LEU A 193 -0.12 16.98 2.02
CA LEU A 193 -1.07 15.89 2.21
C LEU A 193 -1.06 15.36 3.65
N LEU A 194 0.11 15.36 4.29
CA LEU A 194 0.32 14.83 5.62
C LEU A 194 0.27 15.98 6.64
N LYS A 195 -0.54 15.82 7.68
CA LYS A 195 -0.77 16.85 8.71
C LYS A 195 -0.22 16.38 10.05
N ASP A 196 0.18 17.34 10.89
CA ASP A 196 0.61 17.08 12.26
C ASP A 196 -0.42 16.24 13.04
N ASP A 197 0.06 15.39 13.92
CA ASP A 197 -0.71 14.46 14.76
C ASP A 197 -1.48 13.36 14.01
N MET A 198 -1.44 13.30 12.69
CA MET A 198 -2.03 12.22 11.91
C MET A 198 -1.28 10.90 12.15
N GLU A 199 -1.97 9.83 12.47
CA GLU A 199 -1.38 8.51 12.59
C GLU A 199 -1.19 7.89 11.21
N VAL A 200 0.03 7.41 10.93
CA VAL A 200 0.38 6.78 9.65
C VAL A 200 1.26 5.56 9.83
N THR A 201 1.21 4.67 8.86
CA THR A 201 2.15 3.56 8.73
C THR A 201 3.05 3.78 7.52
N VAL A 202 4.34 3.86 7.75
CA VAL A 202 5.39 4.01 6.73
C VAL A 202 5.93 2.64 6.37
N ASP A 203 5.63 2.16 5.18
CA ASP A 203 6.17 0.91 4.65
C ASP A 203 7.35 1.21 3.72
N THR A 204 8.55 1.01 4.22
CA THR A 204 9.77 1.27 3.45
C THR A 204 10.12 0.14 2.47
N VAL A 205 9.46 -1.01 2.54
CA VAL A 205 9.66 -2.10 1.56
C VAL A 205 8.96 -1.74 0.25
N SER A 206 7.73 -1.24 0.33
CA SER A 206 6.96 -0.80 -0.85
C SER A 206 7.15 0.69 -1.18
N GLY A 207 7.74 1.50 -0.28
CA GLY A 207 7.87 2.95 -0.43
C GLY A 207 6.54 3.69 -0.31
N ILE A 208 5.58 3.15 0.46
CA ILE A 208 4.23 3.69 0.57
C ILE A 208 3.94 4.12 2.01
N VAL A 209 3.28 5.26 2.16
CA VAL A 209 2.74 5.74 3.43
C VAL A 209 1.23 5.56 3.42
N TYR A 210 0.73 4.87 4.43
CA TYR A 210 -0.69 4.58 4.60
C TYR A 210 -1.27 5.37 5.77
N GLU A 211 -2.55 5.71 5.67
CA GLU A 211 -3.32 6.30 6.76
C GLU A 211 -3.59 5.27 7.86
N GLY A 212 -3.37 5.69 9.12
CA GLY A 212 -3.63 4.87 10.30
C GLY A 212 -2.61 3.77 10.58
N ALA A 213 -2.89 2.98 11.62
CA ALA A 213 -2.07 1.83 12.02
C ALA A 213 -2.42 0.61 11.17
N ILE A 214 -1.52 0.21 10.27
CA ILE A 214 -1.66 -0.97 9.41
C ILE A 214 -0.60 -1.99 9.81
N ASN A 215 -1.02 -3.23 10.07
CA ASN A 215 -0.10 -4.34 10.30
C ASN A 215 0.40 -4.88 8.95
N ILE A 216 1.62 -4.52 8.61
CA ILE A 216 2.31 -4.94 7.39
C ILE A 216 3.42 -5.92 7.72
#